data_b373541f8f40f6f9fb8e6ca814230a5b
#
_entry.id   b373541f8f40f6f9fb8e6ca814230a5b
#
_cell.length_a   1.000
_cell.length_b   1.000
_cell.length_c   1.000
_cell.angle_alpha   90.00
_cell.angle_beta   90.00
_cell.angle_gamma   90.00
#
_symmetry.space_group_name_H-M   'P 1'
#
loop_
_entity.id
_entity.type
_entity.pdbx_description
1 polymer ?
#
loop_
_entity_poly.entity_id
_entity_poly.type
_entity_poly.pdbx_seq_one_letter_code
_entity_poly.pdbx_strand_id
1 'polypeptide(L)'
;PSWNNNHYCYLTGANGVEIATTPENNFLPTANDIRPHIEGAVLISLCSPLNPTGTMFTKDQLSEICEMILEENKKRGEDEKPLYLMYDQIYSNLTFDAVHHDPVSLYPEMRKYTVYIEGISKCLAATGVRVGWSFGPSEIIDRMKALNTHIGAWAPKPEQEATAKCYAE
;
A
#
# COMPACT_ATOMS: atom_id res chain seq x y z
N PRO A 1 -1.77 12.71 1.52
CA PRO A 1 -1.96 12.37 0.10
C PRO A 1 -0.63 12.45 -0.65
N SER A 2 -0.27 11.34 -1.30
CA SER A 2 0.96 11.31 -2.08
C SER A 2 0.70 11.89 -3.48
N TRP A 3 1.38 12.98 -3.83
CA TRP A 3 1.36 13.56 -5.17
C TRP A 3 1.87 12.57 -6.26
N ASN A 4 2.61 11.55 -5.87
CA ASN A 4 3.08 10.50 -6.78
C ASN A 4 1.93 9.72 -7.43
N ASN A 5 0.82 9.50 -6.74
CA ASN A 5 -0.30 8.74 -7.28
C ASN A 5 -0.87 9.39 -8.55
N ASN A 6 -0.96 10.72 -8.61
CA ASN A 6 -1.40 11.45 -9.78
C ASN A 6 -0.44 11.25 -10.96
N HIS A 7 0.87 11.28 -10.69
CA HIS A 7 1.87 11.00 -11.71
C HIS A 7 1.79 9.56 -12.21
N TYR A 8 1.52 8.58 -11.34
CA TYR A 8 1.35 7.18 -11.76
C TYR A 8 0.11 7.00 -12.63
N CYS A 9 -1.01 7.65 -12.28
CA CYS A 9 -2.20 7.66 -13.13
C CYS A 9 -1.90 8.27 -14.51
N TYR A 10 -1.21 9.40 -14.56
CA TYR A 10 -0.83 10.03 -15.82
C TYR A 10 0.07 9.12 -16.67
N LEU A 11 1.10 8.51 -16.09
CA LEU A 11 2.03 7.63 -16.81
C LEU A 11 1.40 6.35 -17.32
N THR A 12 0.39 5.84 -16.63
CA THR A 12 -0.29 4.59 -17.00
C THR A 12 -1.56 4.81 -17.83
N GLY A 13 -2.00 6.06 -18.00
CA GLY A 13 -3.27 6.39 -18.62
C GLY A 13 -4.48 5.98 -17.77
N ALA A 14 -4.29 5.73 -16.47
CA ALA A 14 -5.37 5.38 -15.57
C ALA A 14 -6.15 6.63 -15.11
N ASN A 15 -7.44 6.46 -14.87
CA ASN A 15 -8.27 7.50 -14.27
C ASN A 15 -8.09 7.45 -12.74
N GLY A 16 -7.45 8.47 -12.19
CA GLY A 16 -7.31 8.63 -10.75
C GLY A 16 -8.52 9.33 -10.14
N VAL A 17 -9.04 8.77 -9.06
CA VAL A 17 -10.09 9.39 -8.23
C VAL A 17 -9.48 9.77 -6.89
N GLU A 18 -9.49 11.05 -6.57
CA GLU A 18 -9.03 11.56 -5.28
C GLU A 18 -10.22 11.62 -4.31
N ILE A 19 -10.09 10.94 -3.17
CA ILE A 19 -11.07 11.00 -2.10
C ILE A 19 -10.64 12.07 -1.12
N ALA A 20 -11.44 13.13 -1.02
CA ALA A 20 -11.18 14.23 -0.11
C ALA A 20 -11.30 13.75 1.35
N THR A 21 -10.34 14.11 2.16
CA THR A 21 -10.31 13.82 3.60
C THR A 21 -10.13 15.12 4.39
N THR A 22 -10.59 15.16 5.63
CA THR A 22 -10.61 16.35 6.46
C THR A 22 -9.95 16.09 7.82
N PRO A 23 -9.62 17.15 8.58
CA PRO A 23 -9.09 17.00 9.93
C PRO A 23 -10.02 16.21 10.86
N GLU A 24 -11.34 16.32 10.67
CA GLU A 24 -12.35 15.67 11.51
C GLU A 24 -12.29 14.13 11.40
N ASN A 25 -11.85 13.61 10.26
CA ASN A 25 -11.61 12.17 10.07
C ASN A 25 -10.11 11.79 10.11
N ASN A 26 -9.28 12.65 10.75
CA ASN A 26 -7.83 12.46 10.84
C ASN A 26 -7.13 12.35 9.47
N PHE A 27 -7.68 12.96 8.44
CA PHE A 27 -7.21 12.89 7.05
C PHE A 27 -7.16 11.47 6.46
N LEU A 28 -7.95 10.54 7.03
CA LEU A 28 -8.05 9.16 6.58
C LEU A 28 -9.45 8.92 5.98
N PRO A 29 -9.56 8.26 4.82
CA PRO A 29 -10.86 7.92 4.26
C PRO A 29 -11.52 6.77 5.04
N THR A 30 -12.84 6.80 5.15
CA THR A 30 -13.63 5.68 5.63
C THR A 30 -14.00 4.73 4.49
N ALA A 31 -14.46 3.53 4.79
CA ALA A 31 -15.00 2.63 3.78
C ALA A 31 -16.18 3.26 3.02
N ASN A 32 -16.99 4.08 3.70
CA ASN A 32 -18.11 4.78 3.09
C ASN A 32 -17.68 5.87 2.10
N ASP A 33 -16.55 6.54 2.33
CA ASP A 33 -15.99 7.50 1.39
C ASP A 33 -15.43 6.83 0.13
N ILE A 34 -14.90 5.61 0.28
CA ILE A 34 -14.31 4.84 -0.82
C ILE A 34 -15.39 4.13 -1.65
N ARG A 35 -16.42 3.58 -1.02
CA ARG A 35 -17.44 2.71 -1.63
C ARG A 35 -18.08 3.26 -2.92
N PRO A 36 -18.40 4.55 -3.05
CA PRO A 36 -18.97 5.09 -4.30
C PRO A 36 -18.04 5.04 -5.51
N HIS A 37 -16.75 4.76 -5.30
CA HIS A 37 -15.71 4.85 -6.33
C HIS A 37 -15.08 3.50 -6.69
N ILE A 38 -15.56 2.38 -6.12
CA ILE A 38 -14.94 1.08 -6.32
C ILE A 38 -15.42 0.35 -7.58
N GLU A 39 -16.59 0.72 -8.12
CA GLU A 39 -17.09 0.11 -9.35
C GLU A 39 -16.10 0.39 -10.50
N GLY A 40 -15.60 -0.68 -11.12
CA GLY A 40 -14.58 -0.60 -12.19
C GLY A 40 -13.17 -0.18 -11.73
N ALA A 41 -12.99 0.18 -10.46
CA ALA A 41 -11.65 0.46 -9.93
C ALA A 41 -10.84 -0.84 -9.83
N VAL A 42 -9.53 -0.74 -10.08
CA VAL A 42 -8.60 -1.88 -9.99
C VAL A 42 -7.58 -1.72 -8.87
N LEU A 43 -7.44 -0.53 -8.31
CA LEU A 43 -6.46 -0.25 -7.26
C LEU A 43 -6.96 0.82 -6.30
N ILE A 44 -6.86 0.53 -5.02
CA ILE A 44 -6.94 1.51 -3.93
C ILE A 44 -5.52 1.72 -3.42
N SER A 45 -5.10 2.98 -3.25
CA SER A 45 -3.80 3.32 -2.69
C SER A 45 -3.98 3.99 -1.33
N LEU A 46 -3.50 3.35 -0.28
CA LEU A 46 -3.54 3.85 1.10
C LEU A 46 -2.13 3.91 1.69
N CYS A 47 -1.90 4.86 2.59
CA CYS A 47 -0.68 4.99 3.37
C CYS A 47 -1.02 5.06 4.86
N SER A 48 -0.41 4.19 5.67
CA SER A 48 -0.58 4.22 7.13
C SER A 48 0.69 3.69 7.81
N PRO A 49 1.30 4.47 8.69
CA PRO A 49 1.02 5.86 9.07
C PRO A 49 1.08 6.82 7.88
N LEU A 50 0.21 7.81 7.86
CA LEU A 50 0.03 8.72 6.72
C LEU A 50 1.08 9.85 6.72
N ASN A 51 1.69 10.08 5.58
CA ASN A 51 2.52 11.27 5.34
C ASN A 51 1.62 12.39 4.73
N PRO A 52 1.59 13.62 5.27
CA PRO A 52 2.46 14.19 6.31
C PRO A 52 1.86 14.21 7.72
N THR A 53 0.65 13.72 7.92
CA THR A 53 -0.13 13.94 9.16
C THR A 53 0.30 13.05 10.33
N GLY A 54 0.94 11.90 10.05
CA GLY A 54 1.29 10.91 11.06
C GLY A 54 0.09 10.12 11.60
N THR A 55 -1.09 10.33 11.05
CA THR A 55 -2.32 9.63 11.46
C THR A 55 -2.32 8.18 10.94
N MET A 56 -3.00 7.29 11.65
CA MET A 56 -3.08 5.86 11.31
C MET A 56 -4.51 5.37 11.34
N PHE A 57 -4.82 4.40 10.50
CA PHE A 57 -6.08 3.66 10.61
C PHE A 57 -6.16 2.93 11.94
N THR A 58 -7.29 3.05 12.61
CA THR A 58 -7.65 2.15 13.71
C THR A 58 -7.95 0.76 13.15
N LYS A 59 -7.96 -0.24 14.05
CA LYS A 59 -8.34 -1.60 13.67
C LYS A 59 -9.69 -1.63 12.97
N ASP A 60 -10.70 -0.96 13.52
CA ASP A 60 -12.06 -0.98 13.00
C ASP A 60 -12.16 -0.30 11.62
N GLN A 61 -11.54 0.87 11.45
CA GLN A 61 -11.50 1.57 10.17
C GLN A 61 -10.85 0.72 9.06
N LEU A 62 -9.70 0.09 9.36
CA LEU A 62 -9.03 -0.77 8.39
C LEU A 62 -9.83 -2.05 8.12
N SER A 63 -10.49 -2.61 9.13
CA SER A 63 -11.37 -3.77 8.98
C SER A 63 -12.52 -3.50 8.02
N GLU A 64 -13.22 -2.37 8.17
CA GLU A 64 -14.32 -1.97 7.27
C GLU A 64 -13.85 -1.83 5.80
N ILE A 65 -12.64 -1.30 5.60
CA ILE A 65 -12.05 -1.19 4.25
C ILE A 65 -11.70 -2.57 3.70
N CYS A 66 -11.13 -3.46 4.50
CA CYS A 66 -10.83 -4.83 4.08
C CYS A 66 -12.10 -5.61 3.71
N GLU A 67 -13.13 -5.53 4.54
CA GLU A 67 -14.43 -6.15 4.27
C GLU A 67 -15.03 -5.65 2.95
N MET A 68 -15.02 -4.34 2.74
CA MET A 68 -15.49 -3.72 1.48
C MET A 68 -14.75 -4.27 0.27
N ILE A 69 -13.41 -4.39 0.32
CA ILE A 69 -12.61 -4.93 -0.78
C ILE A 69 -12.92 -6.40 -1.02
N LEU A 70 -13.05 -7.20 0.04
CA LEU A 70 -13.39 -8.61 -0.07
C LEU A 70 -14.81 -8.83 -0.62
N GLU A 71 -15.78 -8.03 -0.19
CA GLU A 71 -17.14 -8.04 -0.73
C GLU A 71 -17.17 -7.69 -2.21
N GLU A 72 -16.44 -6.67 -2.62
CA GLU A 72 -16.35 -6.26 -4.01
C GLU A 72 -15.72 -7.36 -4.88
N ASN A 73 -14.61 -7.95 -4.43
CA ASN A 73 -13.96 -9.03 -5.16
C ASN A 73 -14.79 -10.32 -5.24
N LYS A 74 -15.68 -10.56 -4.29
CA LYS A 74 -16.66 -11.67 -4.38
C LYS A 74 -17.74 -11.45 -5.45
N LYS A 75 -18.07 -10.20 -5.77
CA LYS A 75 -19.07 -9.86 -6.79
C LYS A 75 -18.50 -9.94 -8.20
N ARG A 76 -17.19 -9.74 -8.34
CA ARG A 76 -16.52 -9.74 -9.64
C ARG A 76 -16.45 -11.14 -10.23
N GLY A 77 -16.72 -11.24 -11.53
CA GLY A 77 -16.59 -12.47 -12.29
C GLY A 77 -15.12 -12.83 -12.55
N GLU A 78 -14.88 -14.05 -13.04
CA GLU A 78 -13.53 -14.54 -13.36
C GLU A 78 -12.82 -13.71 -14.44
N ASP A 79 -13.58 -13.07 -15.32
CA ASP A 79 -13.06 -12.20 -16.39
C ASP A 79 -12.81 -10.76 -15.95
N GLU A 80 -13.21 -10.39 -14.75
CA GLU A 80 -13.01 -9.05 -14.21
C GLU A 80 -11.72 -8.97 -13.40
N LYS A 81 -11.02 -7.83 -13.56
CA LYS A 81 -9.81 -7.59 -12.75
C LYS A 81 -10.19 -7.42 -11.28
N PRO A 82 -9.49 -8.10 -10.36
CA PRO A 82 -9.69 -7.85 -8.94
C PRO A 82 -9.42 -6.40 -8.54
N LEU A 83 -10.06 -5.96 -7.47
CA LEU A 83 -9.74 -4.72 -6.78
C LEU A 83 -8.57 -4.98 -5.83
N TYR A 84 -7.41 -4.42 -6.12
CA TYR A 84 -6.22 -4.53 -5.28
C TYR A 84 -6.11 -3.35 -4.32
N LEU A 85 -5.42 -3.60 -3.21
CA LEU A 85 -4.98 -2.59 -2.25
C LEU A 85 -3.46 -2.46 -2.30
N MET A 86 -2.95 -1.29 -2.66
CA MET A 86 -1.57 -0.92 -2.39
C MET A 86 -1.51 -0.27 -1.01
N TYR A 87 -0.83 -0.91 -0.07
CA TYR A 87 -0.71 -0.47 1.30
C TYR A 87 0.72 -0.03 1.60
N ASP A 88 0.94 1.28 1.57
CA ASP A 88 2.23 1.88 1.90
C ASP A 88 2.35 2.00 3.42
N GLN A 89 3.20 1.16 4.00
CA GLN A 89 3.47 1.13 5.44
C GLN A 89 4.92 1.47 5.77
N ILE A 90 5.56 2.29 4.96
CA ILE A 90 6.96 2.70 5.14
C ILE A 90 7.27 3.30 6.53
N TYR A 91 6.24 3.76 7.24
CA TYR A 91 6.33 4.34 8.59
C TYR A 91 5.85 3.38 9.69
N SER A 92 5.55 2.11 9.39
CA SER A 92 4.96 1.14 10.34
C SER A 92 5.76 0.97 11.64
N ASN A 93 7.07 1.05 11.56
CA ASN A 93 7.98 0.94 12.70
C ASN A 93 8.24 2.28 13.44
N LEU A 94 7.61 3.37 13.02
CA LEU A 94 7.72 4.69 13.64
C LEU A 94 6.41 5.07 14.34
N THR A 95 5.85 4.13 15.10
CA THR A 95 4.66 4.34 15.93
C THR A 95 5.10 4.45 17.38
N PHE A 96 4.54 5.43 18.13
CA PHE A 96 4.92 5.72 19.50
C PHE A 96 3.86 5.22 20.48
N ASP A 97 2.66 5.83 20.45
CA ASP A 97 1.59 5.55 21.43
C ASP A 97 0.41 4.78 20.80
N ALA A 98 0.56 4.30 19.59
CA ALA A 98 -0.50 3.59 18.87
C ALA A 98 0.03 2.34 18.18
N VAL A 99 -0.86 1.38 17.94
CA VAL A 99 -0.55 0.11 17.28
C VAL A 99 -0.84 0.23 15.79
N HIS A 100 0.16 -0.08 14.96
CA HIS A 100 -0.04 -0.23 13.52
C HIS A 100 -0.81 -1.52 13.23
N HIS A 101 -1.77 -1.42 12.31
CA HIS A 101 -2.54 -2.56 11.82
C HIS A 101 -2.30 -2.75 10.33
N ASP A 102 -2.23 -4.00 9.90
CA ASP A 102 -2.09 -4.34 8.49
C ASP A 102 -3.26 -5.21 8.00
N PRO A 103 -3.63 -5.09 6.71
CA PRO A 103 -4.78 -5.76 6.14
C PRO A 103 -4.77 -7.28 6.28
N VAL A 104 -3.63 -7.92 6.09
CA VAL A 104 -3.53 -9.40 6.07
C VAL A 104 -3.57 -9.99 7.47
N SER A 105 -3.03 -9.31 8.47
CA SER A 105 -3.16 -9.72 9.88
C SER A 105 -4.60 -9.64 10.38
N LEU A 106 -5.39 -8.69 9.87
CA LEU A 106 -6.80 -8.56 10.21
C LEU A 106 -7.66 -9.58 9.45
N TYR A 107 -7.41 -9.71 8.15
CA TYR A 107 -8.14 -10.59 7.23
C TYR A 107 -7.15 -11.36 6.36
N PRO A 108 -6.84 -12.63 6.67
CA PRO A 108 -5.87 -13.43 5.91
C PRO A 108 -6.20 -13.54 4.42
N GLU A 109 -7.46 -13.45 4.04
CA GLU A 109 -7.91 -13.44 2.64
C GLU A 109 -7.41 -12.25 1.85
N MET A 110 -7.12 -11.12 2.51
CA MET A 110 -6.55 -9.93 1.89
C MET A 110 -5.17 -10.18 1.27
N ARG A 111 -4.49 -11.29 1.64
CA ARG A 111 -3.23 -11.71 0.99
C ARG A 111 -3.33 -11.80 -0.53
N LYS A 112 -4.50 -12.12 -1.06
CA LYS A 112 -4.74 -12.23 -2.50
C LYS A 112 -4.83 -10.87 -3.20
N TYR A 113 -5.06 -9.81 -2.44
CA TYR A 113 -5.41 -8.51 -2.98
C TYR A 113 -4.53 -7.37 -2.48
N THR A 114 -3.62 -7.61 -1.56
CA THR A 114 -2.78 -6.56 -0.96
C THR A 114 -1.35 -6.60 -1.49
N VAL A 115 -0.88 -5.45 -1.98
CA VAL A 115 0.52 -5.20 -2.30
C VAL A 115 1.07 -4.22 -1.26
N TYR A 116 2.04 -4.67 -0.48
CA TYR A 116 2.71 -3.86 0.52
C TYR A 116 3.90 -3.12 -0.07
N ILE A 117 4.10 -1.89 0.39
CA ILE A 117 5.28 -1.07 0.12
C ILE A 117 5.99 -0.83 1.44
N GLU A 118 7.28 -1.16 1.49
CA GLU A 118 8.11 -1.11 2.68
C GLU A 118 9.55 -0.68 2.35
N GLY A 119 10.35 -0.32 3.34
CA GLY A 119 11.76 -0.02 3.14
C GLY A 119 12.42 0.59 4.37
N ILE A 120 13.75 0.67 4.33
CA ILE A 120 14.58 1.16 5.44
C ILE A 120 14.71 2.68 5.52
N SER A 121 14.22 3.39 4.52
CA SER A 121 14.41 4.85 4.41
C SER A 121 13.97 5.61 5.66
N LYS A 122 12.93 5.13 6.34
CA LYS A 122 12.30 5.79 7.49
C LYS A 122 12.67 5.11 8.80
N CYS A 123 12.35 3.83 8.95
CA CYS A 123 12.57 3.07 10.19
C CYS A 123 14.04 3.03 10.63
N LEU A 124 14.99 3.02 9.69
CA LEU A 124 16.43 3.05 9.99
C LEU A 124 17.09 4.40 9.67
N ALA A 125 16.30 5.46 9.42
CA ALA A 125 16.81 6.77 8.99
C ALA A 125 17.77 6.69 7.80
N ALA A 126 17.60 5.69 6.91
CA ALA A 126 18.54 5.30 5.87
C ALA A 126 18.09 5.75 4.47
N THR A 127 17.58 6.98 4.35
CA THR A 127 17.01 7.51 3.10
C THR A 127 18.01 7.48 1.94
N GLY A 128 19.29 7.71 2.21
CA GLY A 128 20.36 7.71 1.20
C GLY A 128 20.79 6.32 0.72
N VAL A 129 20.47 5.25 1.45
CA VAL A 129 20.86 3.87 1.13
C VAL A 129 20.05 3.30 -0.04
N ARG A 130 18.85 3.80 -0.28
CA ARG A 130 18.00 3.47 -1.45
C ARG A 130 17.54 2.01 -1.49
N VAL A 131 17.14 1.41 -0.37
CA VAL A 131 16.57 0.06 -0.29
C VAL A 131 15.11 0.13 0.16
N GLY A 132 14.25 -0.46 -0.64
CA GLY A 132 12.85 -0.72 -0.35
C GLY A 132 12.41 -2.00 -1.04
N TRP A 133 11.29 -2.52 -0.64
CA TRP A 133 10.73 -3.75 -1.20
C TRP A 133 9.21 -3.69 -1.26
N SER A 134 8.67 -4.57 -2.08
CA SER A 134 7.23 -4.82 -2.16
C SER A 134 7.00 -6.31 -2.02
N PHE A 135 5.90 -6.67 -1.39
CA PHE A 135 5.43 -8.05 -1.31
C PHE A 135 3.91 -8.11 -1.44
N GLY A 136 3.41 -9.22 -1.96
CA GLY A 136 1.99 -9.38 -2.25
C GLY A 136 1.73 -10.56 -3.19
N PRO A 137 0.62 -10.56 -3.94
CA PRO A 137 0.28 -11.61 -4.89
C PRO A 137 1.39 -11.84 -5.93
N SER A 138 1.77 -13.10 -6.14
CA SER A 138 2.91 -13.46 -7.00
C SER A 138 2.78 -12.91 -8.42
N GLU A 139 1.57 -12.94 -9.00
CA GLU A 139 1.32 -12.43 -10.34
C GLU A 139 1.59 -10.92 -10.47
N ILE A 140 1.39 -10.14 -9.42
CA ILE A 140 1.70 -8.71 -9.39
C ILE A 140 3.20 -8.51 -9.18
N ILE A 141 3.76 -9.19 -8.17
CA ILE A 141 5.18 -9.04 -7.83
C ILE A 141 6.09 -9.48 -8.98
N ASP A 142 5.76 -10.55 -9.70
CA ASP A 142 6.54 -11.00 -10.84
C ASP A 142 6.51 -9.98 -11.99
N ARG A 143 5.39 -9.31 -12.23
CA ARG A 143 5.29 -8.20 -13.20
C ARG A 143 6.10 -6.99 -12.77
N MET A 144 6.05 -6.60 -11.49
CA MET A 144 6.86 -5.51 -10.94
C MET A 144 8.36 -5.83 -11.09
N LYS A 145 8.76 -7.06 -10.78
CA LYS A 145 10.14 -7.53 -10.96
C LYS A 145 10.58 -7.47 -12.42
N ALA A 146 9.75 -7.94 -13.35
CA ALA A 146 10.04 -7.87 -14.77
C ALA A 146 10.21 -6.42 -15.23
N LEU A 147 9.31 -5.51 -14.82
CA LEU A 147 9.40 -4.10 -15.14
C LEU A 147 10.71 -3.49 -14.60
N ASN A 148 11.05 -3.72 -13.34
CA ASN A 148 12.27 -3.22 -12.73
C ASN A 148 13.53 -3.71 -13.46
N THR A 149 13.52 -4.94 -13.97
CA THR A 149 14.60 -5.49 -14.79
C THR A 149 14.80 -4.67 -16.07
N HIS A 150 13.72 -4.31 -16.75
CA HIS A 150 13.79 -3.59 -18.02
C HIS A 150 14.18 -2.11 -17.87
N ILE A 151 13.77 -1.47 -16.76
CA ILE A 151 14.11 -0.06 -16.51
C ILE A 151 15.40 0.12 -15.70
N GLY A 152 16.03 -0.97 -15.25
CA GLY A 152 17.26 -0.92 -14.45
C GLY A 152 17.09 -0.35 -13.04
N ALA A 153 15.89 -0.45 -12.46
CA ALA A 153 15.55 0.12 -11.16
C ALA A 153 15.75 -0.89 -10.02
N TRP A 154 16.99 -1.28 -9.79
CA TRP A 154 17.35 -2.18 -8.70
C TRP A 154 18.02 -1.43 -7.55
N ALA A 155 17.70 -1.82 -6.31
CA ALA A 155 18.52 -1.41 -5.17
C ALA A 155 19.92 -2.03 -5.29
N PRO A 156 21.00 -1.34 -4.87
CA PRO A 156 22.34 -1.89 -4.94
C PRO A 156 22.48 -3.16 -4.10
N LYS A 157 23.20 -4.16 -4.62
CA LYS A 157 23.31 -5.48 -3.97
C LYS A 157 23.93 -5.44 -2.57
N PRO A 158 25.04 -4.71 -2.32
CA PRO A 158 25.63 -4.63 -0.99
C PRO A 158 24.65 -4.09 0.06
N GLU A 159 23.87 -3.07 -0.30
CA GLU A 159 22.87 -2.45 0.57
C GLU A 159 21.69 -3.39 0.83
N GLN A 160 21.29 -4.18 -0.16
CA GLN A 160 20.27 -5.23 0.05
C GLN A 160 20.75 -6.27 1.05
N GLU A 161 21.99 -6.77 0.91
CA GLU A 161 22.57 -7.76 1.82
C GLU A 161 22.77 -7.21 3.24
N ALA A 162 23.24 -5.97 3.36
CA ALA A 162 23.34 -5.29 4.65
C ALA A 162 21.97 -5.11 5.32
N THR A 163 20.98 -4.68 4.55
CA THR A 163 19.59 -4.54 5.04
C THR A 163 19.05 -5.87 5.55
N ALA A 164 19.21 -6.94 4.78
CA ALA A 164 18.74 -8.27 5.17
C ALA A 164 19.38 -8.75 6.50
N LYS A 165 20.66 -8.47 6.71
CA LYS A 165 21.34 -8.78 7.99
C LYS A 165 20.78 -7.97 9.15
N CYS A 166 20.57 -6.66 8.97
CA CYS A 166 20.01 -5.80 10.02
C CYS A 166 18.58 -6.20 10.43
N TYR A 167 17.81 -6.80 9.54
CA TYR A 167 16.46 -7.28 9.86
C TYR A 167 16.44 -8.69 10.46
N ALA A 168 17.53 -9.45 10.37
CA ALA A 168 17.64 -10.79 10.94
C ALA A 168 18.18 -10.80 12.38
N GLU A 169 18.76 -9.69 12.86
CA GLU A 169 19.27 -9.47 14.22
C GLU A 169 18.22 -8.80 15.10
#